data_80f25675df2825abeaf5e049122c5408
#
_entry.id   80f25675df2825abeaf5e049122c5408
#
_cell.length_a   1.000
_cell.length_b   1.000
_cell.length_c   1.000
_cell.angle_alpha   90.00
_cell.angle_beta   90.00
_cell.angle_gamma   90.00
#
_symmetry.space_group_name_H-M   'P 1'
#
loop_
_entity.id
_entity.type
_entity.pdbx_description
1 polymer ?
#
loop_
_entity_poly.entity_id
_entity_poly.type
_entity_poly.pdbx_seq_one_letter_code
_entity_poly.pdbx_strand_id
1 'polypeptide(L)'
;MLEELWSPVAALTAAHRGRANGLITSTAVTADLLPESPRIAVVLARASWTHELALASGAFAVHLLAADPVEVSLAIFRTLGFRSGRTEEKLAEIAWHPGVTGAPLLDDALGYVEARIAGTLEGDGVTVLIGDVAAGARLREGRHFTIEDVRAHLTREDWAMWEARRAEELEQARRARAVRIAE
;
A
#
# COMPACT_ATOMS: atom_id res chain seq x y z
N MET A 1 18.80 11.09 -2.59
CA MET A 1 17.93 12.29 -2.39
C MET A 1 16.44 11.95 -2.49
N LEU A 2 15.90 11.38 -3.58
CA LEU A 2 14.46 10.99 -3.60
C LEU A 2 14.12 9.89 -2.57
N GLU A 3 15.06 9.02 -2.24
CA GLU A 3 14.93 7.97 -1.23
C GLU A 3 14.94 8.49 0.22
N GLU A 4 15.29 9.76 0.39
CA GLU A 4 15.30 10.45 1.69
C GLU A 4 14.00 11.19 1.98
N LEU A 5 13.06 11.24 1.01
CA LEU A 5 11.72 11.76 1.23
C LEU A 5 10.99 10.84 2.22
N TRP A 6 10.80 11.38 3.41
CA TRP A 6 10.22 10.63 4.52
C TRP A 6 8.71 10.47 4.35
N SER A 7 8.24 9.23 4.53
CA SER A 7 6.83 8.92 4.72
C SER A 7 6.68 7.66 5.60
N PRO A 8 5.56 7.50 6.31
CA PRO A 8 5.32 6.31 7.11
C PRO A 8 5.26 5.08 6.20
N VAL A 9 5.76 3.95 6.71
CA VAL A 9 5.52 2.65 6.08
C VAL A 9 4.08 2.25 6.37
N ALA A 10 3.31 2.04 5.33
CA ALA A 10 1.89 1.71 5.42
C ALA A 10 1.57 0.47 4.58
N ALA A 11 0.55 -0.28 4.99
CA ALA A 11 -0.07 -1.28 4.13
C ALA A 11 -1.24 -0.64 3.38
N LEU A 12 -1.39 -0.96 2.09
CA LEU A 12 -2.57 -0.59 1.32
C LEU A 12 -3.27 -1.86 0.85
N THR A 13 -4.58 -1.91 1.01
CA THR A 13 -5.43 -3.04 0.63
C THR A 13 -6.54 -2.61 -0.31
N ALA A 14 -6.97 -3.51 -1.15
CA ALA A 14 -8.14 -3.36 -2.00
C ALA A 14 -8.79 -4.72 -2.28
N ALA A 15 -10.08 -4.72 -2.55
CA ALA A 15 -10.83 -5.92 -2.92
C ALA A 15 -11.83 -5.64 -4.04
N HIS A 16 -12.02 -6.61 -4.92
CA HIS A 16 -13.02 -6.57 -5.97
C HIS A 16 -13.51 -7.98 -6.32
N ARG A 17 -14.83 -8.19 -6.38
CA ARG A 17 -15.48 -9.46 -6.76
C ARG A 17 -14.94 -10.68 -6.03
N GLY A 18 -14.84 -10.58 -4.69
CA GLY A 18 -14.36 -11.68 -3.84
C GLY A 18 -12.84 -11.91 -3.86
N ARG A 19 -12.08 -11.13 -4.61
CA ARG A 19 -10.61 -11.15 -4.61
C ARG A 19 -10.09 -9.98 -3.79
N ALA A 20 -9.16 -10.23 -2.90
CA ALA A 20 -8.55 -9.23 -2.02
C ALA A 20 -7.03 -9.32 -2.07
N ASN A 21 -6.36 -8.19 -1.97
CA ASN A 21 -4.90 -8.15 -1.92
C ASN A 21 -4.41 -6.90 -1.18
N GLY A 22 -3.12 -6.90 -0.85
CA GLY A 22 -2.44 -5.76 -0.27
C GLY A 22 -1.01 -5.60 -0.78
N LEU A 23 -0.46 -4.42 -0.53
CA LEU A 23 0.94 -4.08 -0.78
C LEU A 23 1.47 -3.16 0.32
N ILE A 24 2.78 -3.00 0.40
CA ILE A 24 3.42 -1.99 1.25
C ILE A 24 3.67 -0.73 0.42
N THR A 25 3.36 0.42 0.98
CA THR A 25 3.64 1.73 0.40
C THR A 25 4.27 2.66 1.43
N SER A 26 5.05 3.61 0.94
CA SER A 26 5.58 4.73 1.72
C SER A 26 5.14 6.08 1.15
N THR A 27 4.04 6.11 0.38
CA THR A 27 3.62 7.28 -0.39
C THR A 27 2.23 7.80 0.00
N ALA A 28 1.70 7.37 1.14
CA ALA A 28 0.42 7.85 1.63
C ALA A 28 0.57 9.22 2.31
N VAL A 29 -0.13 10.22 1.77
CA VAL A 29 -0.11 11.60 2.30
C VAL A 29 -1.52 12.19 2.31
N THR A 30 -1.76 13.17 3.19
CA THR A 30 -2.98 13.99 3.12
C THR A 30 -3.00 14.82 1.84
N ALA A 31 -4.14 14.90 1.19
CA ALA A 31 -4.30 15.55 -0.11
C ALA A 31 -5.36 16.67 -0.10
N ASP A 32 -5.83 17.08 1.05
CA ASP A 32 -6.70 18.24 1.23
C ASP A 32 -6.45 18.92 2.59
N LEU A 33 -6.85 20.19 2.69
CA LEU A 33 -6.74 21.00 3.91
C LEU A 33 -8.03 21.03 4.74
N LEU A 34 -9.15 20.59 4.17
CA LEU A 34 -10.46 20.66 4.81
C LEU A 34 -10.71 19.44 5.70
N PRO A 35 -10.75 19.60 7.04
CA PRO A 35 -10.98 18.47 7.94
C PRO A 35 -12.35 17.81 7.76
N GLU A 36 -13.37 18.56 7.31
CA GLU A 36 -14.72 18.07 7.03
C GLU A 36 -14.85 17.31 5.72
N SER A 37 -13.84 17.38 4.84
CA SER A 37 -13.80 16.70 3.54
C SER A 37 -12.39 16.16 3.28
N PRO A 38 -11.86 15.28 4.15
CA PRO A 38 -10.47 14.87 4.07
C PRO A 38 -10.21 14.00 2.84
N ARG A 39 -9.05 14.21 2.24
CA ARG A 39 -8.53 13.41 1.12
C ARG A 39 -7.18 12.82 1.44
N ILE A 40 -6.91 11.69 0.80
CA ILE A 40 -5.62 11.02 0.85
C ILE A 40 -5.10 10.79 -0.57
N ALA A 41 -3.81 11.00 -0.78
CA ALA A 41 -3.13 10.61 -2.01
C ALA A 41 -2.16 9.46 -1.74
N VAL A 42 -2.13 8.49 -2.67
CA VAL A 42 -1.20 7.35 -2.65
C VAL A 42 -0.63 7.10 -4.04
N VAL A 43 0.61 6.62 -4.12
CA VAL A 43 1.23 6.22 -5.38
C VAL A 43 1.34 4.71 -5.42
N LEU A 44 0.78 4.07 -6.44
CA LEU A 44 0.80 2.62 -6.62
C LEU A 44 1.52 2.22 -7.90
N ALA A 45 2.35 1.18 -7.82
CA ALA A 45 2.92 0.55 -9.01
C ALA A 45 1.79 -0.06 -9.86
N ARG A 46 1.72 0.30 -11.15
CA ARG A 46 0.71 -0.20 -12.11
C ARG A 46 0.78 -1.71 -12.29
N ALA A 47 1.96 -2.28 -12.10
CA ALA A 47 2.21 -3.72 -12.17
C ALA A 47 1.58 -4.50 -11.00
N SER A 48 1.20 -3.84 -9.90
CA SER A 48 0.69 -4.53 -8.72
C SER A 48 -0.75 -4.98 -8.90
N TRP A 49 -1.06 -6.19 -8.41
CA TRP A 49 -2.43 -6.70 -8.39
C TRP A 49 -3.37 -5.84 -7.55
N THR A 50 -2.86 -5.26 -6.45
CA THR A 50 -3.64 -4.34 -5.60
C THR A 50 -4.07 -3.08 -6.34
N HIS A 51 -3.24 -2.55 -7.25
CA HIS A 51 -3.59 -1.42 -8.11
C HIS A 51 -4.81 -1.74 -8.99
N GLU A 52 -4.82 -2.92 -9.64
CA GLU A 52 -5.93 -3.34 -10.48
C GLU A 52 -7.22 -3.49 -9.66
N LEU A 53 -7.13 -4.11 -8.46
CA LEU A 53 -8.29 -4.26 -7.57
C LEU A 53 -8.81 -2.90 -7.10
N ALA A 54 -7.94 -1.97 -6.73
CA ALA A 54 -8.32 -0.63 -6.30
C ALA A 54 -9.06 0.13 -7.41
N LEU A 55 -8.53 0.12 -8.63
CA LEU A 55 -9.21 0.76 -9.77
C LEU A 55 -10.54 0.09 -10.10
N ALA A 56 -10.60 -1.23 -10.07
CA ALA A 56 -11.81 -1.99 -10.40
C ALA A 56 -12.92 -1.82 -9.35
N SER A 57 -12.57 -1.67 -8.07
CA SER A 57 -13.52 -1.42 -6.98
C SER A 57 -13.87 0.06 -6.78
N GLY A 58 -12.99 0.96 -7.25
CA GLY A 58 -13.07 2.38 -6.95
C GLY A 58 -12.76 2.73 -5.49
N ALA A 59 -12.09 1.82 -4.74
CA ALA A 59 -11.84 2.02 -3.31
C ALA A 59 -10.56 1.32 -2.84
N PHE A 60 -10.00 1.81 -1.74
CA PHE A 60 -8.84 1.23 -1.07
C PHE A 60 -8.83 1.59 0.42
N ALA A 61 -8.03 0.88 1.20
CA ALA A 61 -7.74 1.25 2.59
C ALA A 61 -6.23 1.36 2.80
N VAL A 62 -5.81 2.35 3.60
CA VAL A 62 -4.42 2.54 4.03
C VAL A 62 -4.34 2.30 5.53
N HIS A 63 -3.36 1.51 5.94
CA HIS A 63 -3.17 1.12 7.33
C HIS A 63 -1.81 1.59 7.82
N LEU A 64 -1.79 2.32 8.91
CA LEU A 64 -0.57 2.55 9.67
C LEU A 64 -0.26 1.29 10.48
N LEU A 65 0.95 0.76 10.33
CA LEU A 65 1.41 -0.38 11.09
C LEU A 65 1.95 0.07 12.45
N ALA A 66 1.82 -0.77 13.47
CA ALA A 66 2.32 -0.46 14.81
C ALA A 66 3.83 -0.78 14.91
N ALA A 67 4.58 0.06 15.63
CA ALA A 67 5.99 -0.22 15.89
C ALA A 67 6.20 -1.26 17.01
N ASP A 68 5.16 -1.53 17.80
CA ASP A 68 5.20 -2.48 18.90
C ASP A 68 3.88 -3.29 18.97
N PRO A 69 3.93 -4.62 18.97
CA PRO A 69 5.13 -5.45 18.74
C PRO A 69 5.60 -5.40 17.29
N VAL A 70 6.90 -5.19 17.08
CA VAL A 70 7.51 -5.01 15.75
C VAL A 70 7.38 -6.23 14.86
N GLU A 71 7.35 -7.44 15.44
CA GLU A 71 7.25 -8.72 14.74
C GLU A 71 5.98 -8.82 13.92
N VAL A 72 4.86 -8.29 14.43
CA VAL A 72 3.56 -8.28 13.73
C VAL A 72 3.65 -7.43 12.46
N SER A 73 4.17 -6.22 12.59
CA SER A 73 4.34 -5.30 11.45
C SER A 73 5.37 -5.81 10.44
N LEU A 74 6.44 -6.46 10.90
CA LEU A 74 7.41 -7.13 10.01
C LEU A 74 6.79 -8.31 9.27
N ALA A 75 5.92 -9.10 9.90
CA ALA A 75 5.21 -10.18 9.23
C ALA A 75 4.29 -9.65 8.13
N ILE A 76 3.50 -8.61 8.42
CA ILE A 76 2.67 -7.92 7.43
C ILE A 76 3.53 -7.34 6.30
N PHE A 77 4.64 -6.67 6.64
CA PHE A 77 5.57 -6.08 5.68
C PHE A 77 6.14 -7.14 4.71
N ARG A 78 6.63 -8.28 5.23
CA ARG A 78 7.14 -9.37 4.41
C ARG A 78 6.07 -9.97 3.52
N THR A 79 4.91 -10.28 4.07
CA THR A 79 3.80 -10.89 3.34
C THR A 79 3.30 -9.98 2.21
N LEU A 80 3.07 -8.71 2.49
CA LEU A 80 2.54 -7.78 1.50
C LEU A 80 3.59 -7.19 0.56
N GLY A 81 4.82 -7.03 1.02
CA GLY A 81 5.91 -6.39 0.27
C GLY A 81 6.68 -7.34 -0.65
N PHE A 82 6.93 -8.59 -0.24
CA PHE A 82 7.82 -9.49 -0.98
C PHE A 82 7.09 -10.47 -1.90
N ARG A 83 5.86 -10.88 -1.56
CA ARG A 83 5.11 -11.87 -2.32
C ARG A 83 4.33 -11.25 -3.49
N SER A 84 4.04 -12.07 -4.51
CA SER A 84 3.20 -11.67 -5.63
C SER A 84 1.73 -11.98 -5.34
N GLY A 85 0.87 -10.95 -5.32
CA GLY A 85 -0.57 -11.14 -5.15
C GLY A 85 -1.28 -11.78 -6.35
N ARG A 86 -0.59 -11.98 -7.48
CA ARG A 86 -1.15 -12.71 -8.63
C ARG A 86 -1.08 -14.21 -8.48
N THR A 87 -0.11 -14.71 -7.71
CA THR A 87 0.17 -16.14 -7.51
C THR A 87 -0.17 -16.61 -6.11
N GLU A 88 -0.33 -15.69 -5.15
CA GLU A 88 -0.52 -16.02 -3.74
C GLU A 88 -1.67 -15.19 -3.13
N GLU A 89 -2.44 -15.81 -2.25
CA GLU A 89 -3.48 -15.12 -1.46
C GLU A 89 -2.84 -14.51 -0.19
N LYS A 90 -2.15 -13.39 -0.36
CA LYS A 90 -1.38 -12.75 0.72
C LYS A 90 -2.19 -12.49 1.99
N LEU A 91 -3.46 -12.13 1.85
CA LEU A 91 -4.33 -11.82 2.99
C LEU A 91 -4.85 -13.07 3.71
N ALA A 92 -4.62 -14.29 3.21
CA ALA A 92 -4.97 -15.51 3.92
C ALA A 92 -4.19 -15.72 5.23
N GLU A 93 -3.00 -15.10 5.35
CA GLU A 93 -2.14 -15.19 6.54
C GLU A 93 -2.26 -13.98 7.48
N ILE A 94 -3.11 -13.01 7.16
CA ILE A 94 -3.27 -11.75 7.91
C ILE A 94 -4.73 -11.65 8.34
N ALA A 95 -4.98 -11.40 9.62
CA ALA A 95 -6.33 -11.17 10.12
C ALA A 95 -6.89 -9.85 9.58
N TRP A 96 -8.08 -9.89 9.00
CA TRP A 96 -8.76 -8.72 8.44
C TRP A 96 -10.28 -8.93 8.37
N HIS A 97 -11.00 -7.83 8.26
CA HIS A 97 -12.44 -7.81 7.98
C HIS A 97 -12.76 -6.76 6.90
N PRO A 98 -13.91 -6.84 6.20
CA PRO A 98 -14.29 -5.83 5.21
C PRO A 98 -14.69 -4.53 5.88
N GLY A 99 -14.21 -3.40 5.35
CA GLY A 99 -14.62 -2.06 5.75
C GLY A 99 -15.90 -1.59 5.06
N VAL A 100 -16.29 -0.33 5.29
CA VAL A 100 -17.48 0.29 4.68
C VAL A 100 -17.34 0.49 3.17
N THR A 101 -16.12 0.53 2.65
CA THR A 101 -15.83 0.57 1.21
C THR A 101 -15.75 -0.82 0.58
N GLY A 102 -15.72 -1.87 1.39
CA GLY A 102 -15.42 -3.24 1.00
C GLY A 102 -13.93 -3.56 0.91
N ALA A 103 -13.05 -2.57 1.14
CA ALA A 103 -11.62 -2.82 1.24
C ALA A 103 -11.30 -3.62 2.52
N PRO A 104 -10.32 -4.54 2.49
CA PRO A 104 -9.90 -5.27 3.69
C PRO A 104 -9.29 -4.33 4.73
N LEU A 105 -9.74 -4.39 5.97
CA LEU A 105 -9.16 -3.69 7.12
C LEU A 105 -8.35 -4.66 7.96
N LEU A 106 -7.06 -4.38 8.14
CA LEU A 106 -6.14 -5.24 8.90
C LEU A 106 -6.36 -5.06 10.40
N ASP A 107 -6.68 -6.15 11.11
CA ASP A 107 -7.02 -6.13 12.54
C ASP A 107 -5.83 -5.71 13.42
N ASP A 108 -4.61 -6.01 12.98
CA ASP A 108 -3.38 -5.71 13.71
C ASP A 108 -2.75 -4.35 13.36
N ALA A 109 -3.43 -3.52 12.57
CA ALA A 109 -2.97 -2.18 12.28
C ALA A 109 -3.05 -1.25 13.51
N LEU A 110 -2.23 -0.20 13.53
CA LEU A 110 -2.32 0.90 14.50
C LEU A 110 -3.58 1.73 14.26
N GLY A 111 -3.98 1.86 13.00
CA GLY A 111 -5.14 2.57 12.54
C GLY A 111 -5.27 2.48 11.03
N TYR A 112 -6.39 2.92 10.50
CA TYR A 112 -6.67 2.86 9.07
C TYR A 112 -7.44 4.08 8.57
N VAL A 113 -7.37 4.28 7.27
CA VAL A 113 -8.21 5.20 6.49
C VAL A 113 -8.74 4.46 5.29
N GLU A 114 -10.05 4.40 5.11
CA GLU A 114 -10.71 3.92 3.91
C GLU A 114 -11.05 5.10 2.99
N ALA A 115 -10.84 4.94 1.70
CA ALA A 115 -11.12 5.98 0.73
C ALA A 115 -11.78 5.43 -0.55
N ARG A 116 -12.62 6.25 -1.15
CA ARG A 116 -13.17 6.05 -2.51
C ARG A 116 -12.34 6.89 -3.48
N ILE A 117 -11.95 6.29 -4.60
CA ILE A 117 -11.14 6.99 -5.60
C ILE A 117 -11.96 8.14 -6.21
N ALA A 118 -11.48 9.36 -6.01
CA ALA A 118 -12.03 10.59 -6.56
C ALA A 118 -11.31 11.03 -7.86
N GLY A 119 -10.04 10.61 -8.01
CA GLY A 119 -9.26 10.95 -9.19
C GLY A 119 -7.99 10.12 -9.30
N THR A 120 -7.44 10.07 -10.51
CA THR A 120 -6.19 9.38 -10.81
C THR A 120 -5.28 10.23 -11.70
N LEU A 121 -3.98 10.11 -11.50
CA LEU A 121 -2.96 10.64 -12.41
C LEU A 121 -2.01 9.51 -12.80
N GLU A 122 -1.98 9.18 -14.08
CA GLU A 122 -1.17 8.09 -14.59
C GLU A 122 0.25 8.55 -14.92
N GLY A 123 1.24 7.81 -14.42
CA GLY A 123 2.64 7.83 -14.84
C GLY A 123 3.01 6.59 -15.63
N ASP A 124 4.26 6.47 -16.06
CA ASP A 124 4.73 5.33 -16.84
C ASP A 124 4.66 4.01 -16.07
N GLY A 125 5.12 4.00 -14.83
CA GLY A 125 5.14 2.79 -13.99
C GLY A 125 4.22 2.86 -12.77
N VAL A 126 3.60 4.01 -12.53
CA VAL A 126 2.77 4.26 -11.34
C VAL A 126 1.49 4.97 -11.68
N THR A 127 0.51 4.89 -10.78
CA THR A 127 -0.68 5.74 -10.76
C THR A 127 -0.76 6.43 -9.41
N VAL A 128 -0.97 7.74 -9.40
CA VAL A 128 -1.36 8.47 -8.19
C VAL A 128 -2.87 8.33 -8.06
N LEU A 129 -3.34 7.81 -6.94
CA LEU A 129 -4.75 7.79 -6.58
C LEU A 129 -5.03 8.89 -5.59
N ILE A 130 -6.08 9.67 -5.83
CA ILE A 130 -6.63 10.62 -4.87
C ILE A 130 -7.97 10.04 -4.42
N GLY A 131 -8.15 9.86 -3.11
CA GLY A 131 -9.36 9.29 -2.54
C GLY A 131 -10.03 10.22 -1.55
N ASP A 132 -11.37 10.35 -1.67
CA ASP A 132 -12.21 10.93 -0.64
C ASP A 132 -12.29 9.95 0.54
N VAL A 133 -11.96 10.40 1.74
CA VAL A 133 -11.98 9.55 2.93
C VAL A 133 -13.44 9.21 3.28
N ALA A 134 -13.73 7.91 3.31
CA ALA A 134 -15.06 7.39 3.64
C ALA A 134 -15.18 7.01 5.13
N ALA A 135 -14.10 6.53 5.73
CA ALA A 135 -14.00 6.18 7.14
C ALA A 135 -12.54 6.14 7.59
N GLY A 136 -12.31 6.19 8.88
CA GLY A 136 -11.00 6.00 9.48
C GLY A 136 -11.10 5.82 10.97
N ALA A 137 -10.19 5.08 11.54
CA ALA A 137 -10.10 4.86 12.98
C ALA A 137 -8.67 4.62 13.43
N ARG A 138 -8.35 5.08 14.62
CA ARG A 138 -7.21 4.62 15.38
C ARG A 138 -7.63 3.41 16.20
N LEU A 139 -6.97 2.27 16.00
CA LEU A 139 -7.35 0.99 16.63
C LEU A 139 -6.61 0.76 17.94
N ARG A 140 -5.40 1.30 18.05
CA ARG A 140 -4.56 1.17 19.25
C ARG A 140 -3.64 2.36 19.44
N GLU A 141 -3.21 2.59 20.67
CA GLU A 141 -2.19 3.57 20.98
C GLU A 141 -0.80 3.05 20.61
N GLY A 142 0.16 3.96 20.39
CA GLY A 142 1.52 3.62 20.10
C GLY A 142 2.13 4.43 18.95
N ARG A 143 3.40 4.17 18.67
CA ARG A 143 4.16 4.75 17.56
C ARG A 143 3.90 3.93 16.28
N HIS A 144 3.81 4.60 15.15
CA HIS A 144 3.75 3.92 13.85
C HIS A 144 5.10 3.33 13.46
N PHE A 145 5.04 2.25 12.69
CA PHE A 145 6.18 1.56 12.10
C PHE A 145 6.78 2.41 10.97
N THR A 146 8.10 2.53 10.95
CA THR A 146 8.84 3.42 10.05
C THR A 146 9.83 2.67 9.18
N ILE A 147 10.45 3.36 8.23
CA ILE A 147 11.52 2.80 7.41
C ILE A 147 12.78 2.49 8.25
N GLU A 148 12.99 3.20 9.36
CA GLU A 148 14.06 2.93 10.31
C GLU A 148 13.83 1.59 11.02
N ASP A 149 12.58 1.29 11.39
CA ASP A 149 12.22 -0.02 11.96
C ASP A 149 12.45 -1.13 10.92
N VAL A 150 12.08 -0.91 9.67
CA VAL A 150 12.37 -1.83 8.56
C VAL A 150 13.88 -2.08 8.45
N ARG A 151 14.69 -1.02 8.39
CA ARG A 151 16.15 -1.11 8.27
C ARG A 151 16.81 -1.83 9.45
N ALA A 152 16.27 -1.64 10.66
CA ALA A 152 16.81 -2.26 11.86
C ALA A 152 16.53 -3.76 11.98
N HIS A 153 15.47 -4.26 11.34
CA HIS A 153 14.96 -5.62 11.59
C HIS A 153 14.92 -6.51 10.34
N LEU A 154 15.10 -5.98 9.12
CA LEU A 154 15.22 -6.81 7.94
C LEU A 154 16.58 -7.52 7.89
N THR A 155 16.53 -8.81 7.57
CA THR A 155 17.73 -9.62 7.33
C THR A 155 18.35 -9.28 5.97
N ARG A 156 19.56 -9.77 5.74
CA ARG A 156 20.23 -9.67 4.43
C ARG A 156 19.42 -10.36 3.32
N GLU A 157 18.75 -11.45 3.66
CA GLU A 157 17.88 -12.18 2.73
C GLU A 157 16.61 -11.38 2.40
N ASP A 158 15.97 -10.77 3.40
CA ASP A 158 14.83 -9.87 3.19
C ASP A 158 15.19 -8.72 2.22
N TRP A 159 16.36 -8.11 2.40
CA TRP A 159 16.85 -7.06 1.51
C TRP A 159 17.07 -7.55 0.08
N ALA A 160 17.63 -8.73 -0.10
CA ALA A 160 17.81 -9.30 -1.43
C ALA A 160 16.47 -9.56 -2.13
N MET A 161 15.46 -10.04 -1.40
CA MET A 161 14.09 -10.21 -1.94
C MET A 161 13.45 -8.88 -2.31
N TRP A 162 13.60 -7.87 -1.48
CA TRP A 162 13.11 -6.51 -1.75
C TRP A 162 13.74 -5.92 -3.02
N GLU A 163 15.06 -6.01 -3.16
CA GLU A 163 15.80 -5.52 -4.33
C GLU A 163 15.38 -6.24 -5.61
N ALA A 164 15.23 -7.56 -5.56
CA ALA A 164 14.76 -8.36 -6.69
C ALA A 164 13.36 -7.92 -7.14
N ARG A 165 12.44 -7.72 -6.18
CA ARG A 165 11.08 -7.25 -6.47
C ARG A 165 11.08 -5.87 -7.09
N ARG A 166 11.86 -4.95 -6.54
CA ARG A 166 12.00 -3.58 -7.08
C ARG A 166 12.59 -3.57 -8.49
N ALA A 167 13.54 -4.44 -8.78
CA ALA A 167 14.11 -4.58 -10.13
C ALA A 167 13.05 -5.02 -11.16
N GLU A 168 12.18 -5.97 -10.81
CA GLU A 168 11.08 -6.40 -11.66
C GLU A 168 10.10 -5.25 -11.97
N GLU A 169 9.71 -4.48 -10.95
CA GLU A 169 8.80 -3.34 -11.10
C GLU A 169 9.41 -2.23 -11.97
N LEU A 170 10.70 -1.95 -11.80
CA LEU A 170 11.43 -0.99 -12.64
C LEU A 170 11.49 -1.44 -14.09
N GLU A 171 11.73 -2.71 -14.37
CA GLU A 171 11.76 -3.23 -15.72
C GLU A 171 10.39 -3.15 -16.40
N GLN A 172 9.31 -3.44 -15.66
CA GLN A 172 7.95 -3.28 -16.16
C GLN A 172 7.62 -1.81 -16.47
N ALA A 173 8.03 -0.88 -15.60
CA ALA A 173 7.86 0.56 -15.83
C ALA A 173 8.62 1.04 -17.07
N ARG A 174 9.86 0.55 -17.29
CA ARG A 174 10.65 0.86 -18.50
C ARG A 174 9.95 0.38 -19.77
N ARG A 175 9.39 -0.83 -19.77
CA ARG A 175 8.64 -1.38 -20.91
C ARG A 175 7.38 -0.57 -21.18
N ALA A 176 6.61 -0.20 -20.15
CA ALA A 176 5.43 0.65 -20.31
C ALA A 176 5.77 2.01 -20.91
N ARG A 177 6.87 2.63 -20.46
CA ARG A 177 7.37 3.90 -21.01
C ARG A 177 7.78 3.77 -22.48
N ALA A 178 8.47 2.68 -22.85
CA ALA A 178 8.92 2.47 -24.22
C ALA A 178 7.73 2.36 -25.19
N VAL A 179 6.66 1.68 -24.81
CA VAL A 179 5.42 1.59 -25.61
C VAL A 179 4.80 2.97 -25.82
N ARG A 180 4.65 3.75 -24.74
CA ARG A 180 4.03 5.09 -24.81
C ARG A 180 4.81 6.10 -25.68
N ILE A 181 6.13 5.97 -25.76
CA ILE A 181 6.97 6.86 -26.62
C ILE A 181 6.88 6.46 -28.09
N ALA A 182 6.50 5.21 -28.39
CA ALA A 182 6.37 4.68 -29.74
C ALA A 182 4.99 4.94 -30.37
N GLU A 183 4.00 5.33 -29.59
CA GLU A 183 2.65 5.80 -30.00
C GLU A 183 2.64 7.31 -30.27
#